data_32d3b3da5ab857a1542b069e2919c948
#
_entry.id   32d3b3da5ab857a1542b069e2919c948
#
_cell.length_a   1.000
_cell.length_b   1.000
_cell.length_c   1.000
_cell.angle_alpha   90.00
_cell.angle_beta   90.00
_cell.angle_gamma   90.00
#
_symmetry.space_group_name_H-M   'P 1'
#
loop_
_entity.id
_entity.type
_entity.pdbx_description
1 polymer ?
#
loop_
_entity_poly.entity_id
_entity_poly.type
_entity_poly.pdbx_seq_one_letter_code
_entity_poly.pdbx_strand_id
1 'polypeptide(L)'
;DSQIGSYGVIGLIVYFLLLFLLLENLPLKLICVLVICGDCWSKFCASQIINYLPYARKEEESKAKNIYDRMTWQELLTGFICGFLPIILFLPIDFWPVMICPILTFTLLYRLMKHRLQGYTGDCCGATFLLCELSFYLGALILLYAHIKYGNPDFINVYLK
;
A
#
# COMPACT_ATOMS: atom_id res chain seq x y z
N ASP A 1 27.70 -1.60 1.81
CA ASP A 1 27.59 -0.69 2.97
C ASP A 1 26.13 -0.28 3.13
N SER A 2 25.47 -0.81 4.16
CA SER A 2 24.04 -0.60 4.43
C SER A 2 23.80 0.67 5.28
N GLN A 3 24.42 1.78 4.91
CA GLN A 3 24.17 3.04 5.59
C GLN A 3 22.94 3.71 4.99
N ILE A 4 21.94 3.95 5.85
CA ILE A 4 20.76 4.75 5.48
C ILE A 4 21.28 6.19 5.28
N GLY A 5 21.26 6.66 4.03
CA GLY A 5 21.59 8.06 3.74
C GLY A 5 20.61 9.03 4.39
N SER A 6 21.03 10.28 4.62
CA SER A 6 20.19 11.34 5.22
C SER A 6 18.83 11.50 4.55
N TYR A 7 18.76 11.34 3.23
CA TYR A 7 17.48 11.35 2.50
C TYR A 7 16.54 10.20 2.88
N GLY A 8 17.08 9.01 3.16
CA GLY A 8 16.28 7.88 3.63
C GLY A 8 15.69 8.12 5.01
N VAL A 9 16.47 8.71 5.93
CA VAL A 9 15.99 9.10 7.27
C VAL A 9 14.89 10.14 7.18
N ILE A 10 15.09 11.20 6.38
CA ILE A 10 14.07 12.23 6.16
C ILE A 10 12.80 11.61 5.57
N GLY A 11 12.93 10.72 4.58
CA GLY A 11 11.80 10.04 3.98
C GLY A 11 10.99 9.22 4.99
N LEU A 12 11.68 8.50 5.90
CA LEU A 12 11.02 7.75 6.99
C LEU A 12 10.30 8.67 7.98
N ILE A 13 10.92 9.77 8.38
CA ILE A 13 10.29 10.75 9.28
C ILE A 13 9.02 11.33 8.64
N VAL A 14 9.09 11.73 7.37
CA VAL A 14 7.94 12.25 6.63
C VAL A 14 6.84 11.18 6.50
N TYR A 15 7.21 9.94 6.21
CA TYR A 15 6.25 8.82 6.15
C TYR A 15 5.50 8.65 7.47
N PHE A 16 6.21 8.57 8.61
CA PHE A 16 5.57 8.39 9.90
C PHE A 16 4.72 9.59 10.33
N LEU A 17 5.15 10.81 10.01
CA LEU A 17 4.33 12.01 10.26
C LEU A 17 3.04 11.98 9.44
N LEU A 18 3.11 11.65 8.16
CA LEU A 18 1.92 11.53 7.31
C LEU A 18 0.99 10.41 7.78
N LEU A 19 1.55 9.24 8.12
CA LEU A 19 0.80 8.12 8.67
C LEU A 19 0.05 8.53 9.95
N PHE A 20 0.74 9.17 10.88
CA PHE A 20 0.15 9.67 12.14
C PHE A 20 -0.99 10.65 11.85
N LEU A 21 -0.75 11.67 11.02
CA LEU A 21 -1.75 12.67 10.65
C LEU A 21 -2.99 12.06 9.97
N LEU A 22 -2.80 11.04 9.12
CA LEU A 22 -3.93 10.37 8.48
C LEU A 22 -4.75 9.55 9.48
N LEU A 23 -4.08 8.79 10.34
CA LEU A 23 -4.76 7.92 11.31
C LEU A 23 -5.45 8.73 12.42
N GLU A 24 -4.85 9.84 12.90
CA GLU A 24 -5.44 10.70 13.92
C GLU A 24 -6.81 11.29 13.49
N ASN A 25 -6.99 11.50 12.21
CA ASN A 25 -8.23 12.04 11.63
C ASN A 25 -9.30 10.99 11.33
N LEU A 26 -9.05 9.73 11.66
CA LEU A 26 -9.98 8.62 11.45
C LEU A 26 -10.58 8.12 12.79
N PRO A 27 -11.83 7.66 12.81
CA PRO A 27 -12.43 7.03 13.99
C PRO A 27 -11.69 5.74 14.37
N LEU A 28 -11.44 5.49 15.65
CA LEU A 28 -10.67 4.36 16.14
C LEU A 28 -11.20 3.01 15.63
N LYS A 29 -12.52 2.82 15.58
CA LYS A 29 -13.14 1.60 15.06
C LYS A 29 -12.78 1.36 13.59
N LEU A 30 -12.76 2.44 12.80
CA LEU A 30 -12.44 2.38 11.39
C LEU A 30 -10.94 2.15 11.16
N ILE A 31 -10.07 2.74 12.00
CA ILE A 31 -8.62 2.55 11.93
C ILE A 31 -8.27 1.07 12.00
N CYS A 32 -8.81 0.32 12.96
CA CYS A 32 -8.51 -1.11 13.12
C CYS A 32 -8.84 -1.91 11.84
N VAL A 33 -9.96 -1.62 11.21
CA VAL A 33 -10.37 -2.27 9.96
C VAL A 33 -9.48 -1.84 8.81
N LEU A 34 -9.23 -0.53 8.68
CA LEU A 34 -8.41 0.01 7.60
C LEU A 34 -6.96 -0.46 7.65
N VAL A 35 -6.38 -0.61 8.85
CA VAL A 35 -5.01 -1.11 9.01
C VAL A 35 -4.91 -2.55 8.50
N ILE A 36 -5.82 -3.42 8.88
CA ILE A 36 -5.81 -4.82 8.42
C ILE A 36 -6.02 -4.89 6.90
N CYS A 37 -7.03 -4.19 6.38
CA CYS A 37 -7.36 -4.22 4.96
C CYS A 37 -6.29 -3.52 4.11
N GLY A 38 -5.79 -2.37 4.57
CA GLY A 38 -4.78 -1.57 3.89
C GLY A 38 -3.44 -2.29 3.80
N ASP A 39 -2.98 -2.90 4.90
CA ASP A 39 -1.74 -3.68 4.94
C ASP A 39 -1.79 -4.86 3.94
N CYS A 40 -2.85 -5.67 3.99
CA CYS A 40 -2.98 -6.84 3.11
C CYS A 40 -3.07 -6.44 1.63
N TRP A 41 -3.90 -5.44 1.30
CA TRP A 41 -4.10 -5.01 -0.07
C TRP A 41 -2.86 -4.31 -0.64
N SER A 42 -2.20 -3.48 0.14
CA SER A 42 -0.98 -2.77 -0.28
C SER A 42 0.19 -3.72 -0.49
N LYS A 43 0.31 -4.77 0.32
CA LYS A 43 1.31 -5.85 0.11
C LYS A 43 1.04 -6.59 -1.18
N PHE A 44 -0.21 -6.93 -1.47
CA PHE A 44 -0.55 -7.55 -2.75
C PHE A 44 -0.21 -6.64 -3.93
N CYS A 45 -0.59 -5.35 -3.88
CA CYS A 45 -0.25 -4.39 -4.93
C CYS A 45 1.27 -4.26 -5.12
N ALA A 46 2.02 -4.10 -4.02
CA ALA A 46 3.47 -3.95 -4.08
C ALA A 46 4.19 -5.21 -4.60
N SER A 47 3.69 -6.40 -4.27
CA SER A 47 4.26 -7.66 -4.72
C SER A 47 4.24 -7.82 -6.25
N GLN A 48 3.31 -7.14 -6.94
CA GLN A 48 3.22 -7.18 -8.39
C GLN A 48 4.46 -6.61 -9.10
N ILE A 49 5.31 -5.85 -8.40
CA ILE A 49 6.53 -5.29 -8.99
C ILE A 49 7.45 -6.38 -9.54
N ILE A 50 7.50 -7.53 -8.86
CA ILE A 50 8.32 -8.69 -9.22
C ILE A 50 7.89 -9.27 -10.57
N ASN A 51 6.58 -9.20 -10.88
CA ASN A 51 6.04 -9.72 -12.13
C ASN A 51 6.32 -8.82 -13.34
N TYR A 52 6.45 -7.51 -13.12
CA TYR A 52 6.50 -6.52 -14.21
C TYR A 52 7.88 -5.94 -14.47
N LEU A 53 8.79 -5.95 -13.50
CA LEU A 53 10.13 -5.39 -13.64
C LEU A 53 11.21 -6.44 -13.38
N PRO A 54 12.35 -6.38 -14.08
CA PRO A 54 13.51 -7.20 -13.77
C PRO A 54 14.21 -6.66 -12.52
N TYR A 55 14.95 -7.53 -11.82
CA TYR A 55 15.78 -7.11 -10.71
C TYR A 55 16.98 -6.27 -11.21
N ALA A 56 17.20 -5.09 -10.63
CA ALA A 56 18.15 -4.10 -11.16
C ALA A 56 19.60 -4.33 -10.71
N ARG A 57 19.86 -5.09 -9.60
CA ARG A 57 21.22 -5.42 -9.16
C ARG A 57 21.71 -6.70 -9.80
N LYS A 58 23.04 -6.78 -10.08
CA LYS A 58 23.68 -8.01 -10.57
C LYS A 58 23.56 -9.11 -9.52
N GLU A 59 23.36 -10.35 -9.96
CA GLU A 59 23.17 -11.54 -9.08
C GLU A 59 24.32 -11.75 -8.09
N GLU A 60 25.56 -11.36 -8.45
CA GLU A 60 26.75 -11.50 -7.62
C GLU A 60 26.75 -10.62 -6.35
N GLU A 61 25.98 -9.52 -6.38
CA GLU A 61 25.85 -8.59 -5.23
C GLU A 61 24.62 -8.86 -4.36
N SER A 62 23.76 -9.77 -4.78
CA SER A 62 22.50 -10.08 -4.10
C SER A 62 22.67 -11.22 -3.10
N LYS A 63 22.41 -10.95 -1.81
CA LYS A 63 22.41 -11.96 -0.73
C LYS A 63 21.24 -12.95 -0.84
N ALA A 64 20.33 -12.79 -1.78
CA ALA A 64 19.09 -13.57 -1.89
C ALA A 64 18.83 -13.99 -3.34
N LYS A 65 19.58 -14.99 -3.80
CA LYS A 65 19.49 -15.55 -5.16
C LYS A 65 18.10 -16.09 -5.57
N ASN A 66 17.23 -16.45 -4.62
CA ASN A 66 16.00 -17.21 -4.87
C ASN A 66 14.70 -16.42 -4.71
N ILE A 67 14.74 -15.10 -4.49
CA ILE A 67 13.53 -14.30 -4.15
C ILE A 67 12.96 -13.56 -5.39
N TYR A 68 13.62 -13.63 -6.53
CA TYR A 68 13.34 -12.71 -7.64
C TYR A 68 12.75 -13.36 -8.89
N ASP A 69 12.28 -14.61 -8.77
CA ASP A 69 11.55 -15.25 -9.84
C ASP A 69 10.13 -14.70 -9.94
N ARG A 70 9.59 -14.66 -11.15
CA ARG A 70 8.20 -14.22 -11.36
C ARG A 70 7.26 -15.13 -10.62
N MET A 71 6.24 -14.57 -10.02
CA MET A 71 5.19 -15.33 -9.34
C MET A 71 4.50 -16.27 -10.30
N THR A 72 4.29 -17.48 -9.85
CA THR A 72 3.43 -18.45 -10.54
C THR A 72 1.97 -18.02 -10.44
N TRP A 73 1.12 -18.55 -11.30
CA TRP A 73 -0.32 -18.26 -11.25
C TRP A 73 -0.95 -18.60 -9.89
N GLN A 74 -0.50 -19.68 -9.25
CA GLN A 74 -0.98 -20.09 -7.93
C GLN A 74 -0.59 -19.09 -6.84
N GLU A 75 0.63 -18.60 -6.85
CA GLU A 75 1.11 -17.57 -5.91
C GLU A 75 0.36 -16.25 -6.09
N LEU A 76 0.12 -15.85 -7.34
CA LEU A 76 -0.64 -14.65 -7.67
C LEU A 76 -2.09 -14.74 -7.18
N LEU A 77 -2.74 -15.89 -7.40
CA LEU A 77 -4.10 -16.13 -6.94
C LEU A 77 -4.19 -16.15 -5.42
N THR A 78 -3.25 -16.84 -4.76
CA THR A 78 -3.19 -16.89 -3.29
C THR A 78 -2.95 -15.50 -2.71
N GLY A 79 -2.00 -14.73 -3.27
CA GLY A 79 -1.74 -13.35 -2.86
C GLY A 79 -2.96 -12.45 -3.05
N PHE A 80 -3.69 -12.60 -4.17
CA PHE A 80 -4.92 -11.85 -4.40
C PHE A 80 -6.00 -12.20 -3.36
N ILE A 81 -6.22 -13.49 -3.11
CA ILE A 81 -7.21 -13.93 -2.11
C ILE A 81 -6.83 -13.37 -0.73
N CYS A 82 -5.58 -13.52 -0.30
CA CYS A 82 -5.12 -13.00 0.99
C CYS A 82 -5.21 -11.46 1.08
N GLY A 83 -4.97 -10.76 -0.01
CA GLY A 83 -5.08 -9.30 -0.06
C GLY A 83 -6.52 -8.79 -0.04
N PHE A 84 -7.42 -9.49 -0.75
CA PHE A 84 -8.80 -9.07 -0.95
C PHE A 84 -9.77 -9.58 0.12
N LEU A 85 -9.51 -10.75 0.70
CA LEU A 85 -10.39 -11.38 1.68
C LEU A 85 -10.68 -10.48 2.91
N PRO A 86 -9.69 -9.82 3.54
CA PRO A 86 -9.97 -8.90 4.65
C PRO A 86 -10.90 -7.76 4.27
N ILE A 87 -10.81 -7.29 3.03
CA ILE A 87 -11.67 -6.20 2.52
C ILE A 87 -13.12 -6.66 2.47
N ILE A 88 -13.38 -7.86 1.93
CA ILE A 88 -14.75 -8.42 1.87
C ILE A 88 -15.32 -8.64 3.28
N LEU A 89 -14.49 -9.12 4.21
CA LEU A 89 -14.95 -9.51 5.55
C LEU A 89 -15.16 -8.32 6.48
N PHE A 90 -14.33 -7.29 6.39
CA PHE A 90 -14.28 -6.25 7.42
C PHE A 90 -14.56 -4.84 6.89
N LEU A 91 -14.24 -4.55 5.60
CA LEU A 91 -14.37 -3.20 5.08
C LEU A 91 -15.80 -2.94 4.60
N PRO A 92 -16.46 -1.88 5.10
CA PRO A 92 -17.78 -1.47 4.60
C PRO A 92 -17.74 -1.21 3.09
N ILE A 93 -18.82 -1.56 2.41
CA ILE A 93 -18.91 -1.46 0.95
C ILE A 93 -18.69 -0.02 0.43
N ASP A 94 -19.07 0.96 1.24
CA ASP A 94 -18.90 2.38 0.93
C ASP A 94 -17.41 2.79 0.82
N PHE A 95 -16.51 2.02 1.47
CA PHE A 95 -15.05 2.24 1.42
C PHE A 95 -14.34 1.42 0.35
N TRP A 96 -15.00 0.53 -0.37
CA TRP A 96 -14.35 -0.27 -1.42
C TRP A 96 -13.63 0.56 -2.50
N PRO A 97 -14.10 1.76 -2.90
CA PRO A 97 -13.37 2.59 -3.86
C PRO A 97 -11.94 2.95 -3.42
N VAL A 98 -11.62 2.87 -2.11
CA VAL A 98 -10.27 3.12 -1.58
C VAL A 98 -9.22 2.19 -2.19
N MET A 99 -9.61 0.98 -2.60
CA MET A 99 -8.71 0.01 -3.23
C MET A 99 -8.04 0.53 -4.50
N ILE A 100 -8.64 1.52 -5.15
CA ILE A 100 -8.09 2.14 -6.36
C ILE A 100 -6.83 2.95 -6.04
N CYS A 101 -6.72 3.55 -4.85
CA CYS A 101 -5.61 4.41 -4.47
C CYS A 101 -4.25 3.69 -4.49
N PRO A 102 -4.08 2.50 -3.86
CA PRO A 102 -2.84 1.71 -3.97
C PRO A 102 -2.51 1.30 -5.40
N ILE A 103 -3.51 0.96 -6.21
CA ILE A 103 -3.30 0.57 -7.62
C ILE A 103 -2.75 1.76 -8.43
N LEU A 104 -3.29 2.96 -8.23
CA LEU A 104 -2.79 4.17 -8.88
C LEU A 104 -1.37 4.49 -8.41
N THR A 105 -1.11 4.43 -7.11
CA THR A 105 0.21 4.65 -6.53
C THR A 105 1.23 3.64 -7.07
N PHE A 106 0.88 2.36 -7.09
CA PHE A 106 1.71 1.32 -7.70
C PHE A 106 2.02 1.63 -9.17
N THR A 107 1.02 2.03 -9.95
CA THR A 107 1.20 2.35 -11.38
C THR A 107 2.16 3.52 -11.59
N LEU A 108 2.07 4.55 -10.75
CA LEU A 108 2.99 5.70 -10.80
C LEU A 108 4.42 5.28 -10.44
N LEU A 109 4.58 4.52 -9.36
CA LEU A 109 5.88 4.03 -8.91
C LEU A 109 6.51 3.05 -9.92
N TYR A 110 5.71 2.16 -10.49
CA TYR A 110 6.13 1.27 -11.57
C TYR A 110 6.70 2.06 -12.76
N ARG A 111 5.99 3.11 -13.23
CA ARG A 111 6.46 3.97 -14.31
C ARG A 111 7.76 4.68 -13.95
N LEU A 112 7.87 5.19 -12.73
CA LEU A 112 9.06 5.86 -12.22
C LEU A 112 10.27 4.91 -12.19
N MET A 113 10.09 3.70 -11.62
CA MET A 113 11.16 2.71 -11.55
C MET A 113 11.58 2.21 -12.92
N LYS A 114 10.61 1.95 -13.81
CA LYS A 114 10.90 1.56 -15.19
C LYS A 114 11.72 2.61 -15.93
N HIS A 115 11.40 3.90 -15.74
CA HIS A 115 12.10 4.99 -16.44
C HIS A 115 13.47 5.30 -15.83
N ARG A 116 13.59 5.26 -14.48
CA ARG A 116 14.80 5.69 -13.77
C ARG A 116 15.80 4.58 -13.51
N LEU A 117 15.31 3.39 -13.14
CA LEU A 117 16.13 2.26 -12.69
C LEU A 117 16.16 1.12 -13.69
N GLN A 118 15.25 1.11 -14.69
CA GLN A 118 15.04 0.00 -15.62
C GLN A 118 14.82 -1.36 -14.95
N GLY A 119 14.45 -1.34 -13.67
CA GLY A 119 14.25 -2.50 -12.82
C GLY A 119 13.81 -2.11 -11.42
N TYR A 120 13.83 -3.07 -10.49
CA TYR A 120 13.53 -2.83 -9.08
C TYR A 120 14.63 -3.35 -8.16
N THR A 121 14.65 -2.89 -6.93
CA THR A 121 15.47 -3.40 -5.82
C THR A 121 14.58 -3.77 -4.64
N GLY A 122 15.11 -4.51 -3.65
CA GLY A 122 14.35 -4.83 -2.43
C GLY A 122 13.82 -3.58 -1.71
N ASP A 123 14.63 -2.52 -1.66
CA ASP A 123 14.22 -1.24 -1.06
C ASP A 123 13.05 -0.60 -1.83
N CYS A 124 13.02 -0.74 -3.15
CA CYS A 124 11.90 -0.27 -3.97
C CYS A 124 10.59 -1.02 -3.65
N CYS A 125 10.66 -2.33 -3.37
CA CYS A 125 9.49 -3.10 -2.95
C CYS A 125 8.94 -2.59 -1.62
N GLY A 126 9.81 -2.37 -0.63
CA GLY A 126 9.44 -1.81 0.67
C GLY A 126 8.83 -0.41 0.54
N ALA A 127 9.47 0.48 -0.20
CA ALA A 127 8.96 1.83 -0.44
C ALA A 127 7.60 1.81 -1.18
N THR A 128 7.43 0.90 -2.16
CA THR A 128 6.16 0.76 -2.87
C THR A 128 5.04 0.31 -1.94
N PHE A 129 5.31 -0.66 -1.06
CA PHE A 129 4.35 -1.11 -0.06
C PHE A 129 3.92 0.05 0.85
N LEU A 130 4.87 0.75 1.47
CA LEU A 130 4.58 1.86 2.39
C LEU A 130 3.79 3.00 1.73
N LEU A 131 4.11 3.36 0.49
CA LEU A 131 3.40 4.40 -0.24
C LEU A 131 2.00 3.94 -0.71
N CYS A 132 1.83 2.68 -1.08
CA CYS A 132 0.51 2.11 -1.37
C CYS A 132 -0.37 2.12 -0.12
N GLU A 133 0.17 1.74 1.03
CA GLU A 133 -0.54 1.76 2.31
C GLU A 133 -0.95 3.18 2.71
N LEU A 134 -0.04 4.14 2.61
CA LEU A 134 -0.32 5.54 2.90
C LEU A 134 -1.43 6.10 1.99
N SER A 135 -1.41 5.74 0.70
CA SER A 135 -2.43 6.13 -0.26
C SER A 135 -3.80 5.50 0.03
N PHE A 136 -3.82 4.28 0.58
CA PHE A 136 -5.05 3.63 1.04
C PHE A 136 -5.70 4.43 2.19
N TYR A 137 -4.92 4.83 3.20
CA TYR A 137 -5.45 5.63 4.31
C TYR A 137 -5.88 7.03 3.88
N LEU A 138 -5.13 7.66 2.97
CA LEU A 138 -5.52 8.94 2.39
C LEU A 138 -6.86 8.84 1.65
N GLY A 139 -7.03 7.81 0.84
CA GLY A 139 -8.28 7.52 0.15
C GLY A 139 -9.45 7.31 1.12
N ALA A 140 -9.22 6.56 2.21
CA ALA A 140 -10.21 6.33 3.25
C ALA A 140 -10.63 7.64 3.95
N LEU A 141 -9.67 8.51 4.24
CA LEU A 141 -9.94 9.81 4.85
C LEU A 141 -10.76 10.72 3.91
N ILE A 142 -10.41 10.76 2.63
CA ILE A 142 -11.16 11.53 1.61
C ILE A 142 -12.60 11.03 1.52
N LEU A 143 -12.82 9.71 1.47
CA LEU A 143 -14.16 9.14 1.42
C LEU A 143 -14.95 9.44 2.70
N LEU A 144 -14.31 9.35 3.87
CA LEU A 144 -14.94 9.69 5.14
C LEU A 144 -15.45 11.14 5.12
N TYR A 145 -14.60 12.08 4.72
CA TYR A 145 -15.00 13.49 4.62
C TYR A 145 -16.10 13.72 3.58
N ALA A 146 -16.06 12.99 2.46
CA ALA A 146 -17.11 13.06 1.47
C ALA A 146 -18.46 12.60 2.05
N HIS A 147 -18.50 11.47 2.76
CA HIS A 147 -19.71 10.97 3.41
C HIS A 147 -20.26 11.94 4.47
N ILE A 148 -19.39 12.55 5.26
CA ILE A 148 -19.78 13.55 6.25
C ILE A 148 -20.39 14.80 5.56
N LYS A 149 -19.75 15.28 4.49
CA LYS A 149 -20.19 16.47 3.75
C LYS A 149 -21.52 16.29 3.03
N TYR A 150 -21.72 15.13 2.43
CA TYR A 150 -22.95 14.81 1.67
C TYR A 150 -24.07 14.23 2.54
N GLY A 151 -23.84 14.13 3.88
CA GLY A 151 -24.90 13.94 4.86
C GLY A 151 -25.54 12.55 4.83
N ASN A 152 -24.77 11.48 4.73
CA ASN A 152 -25.29 10.14 4.89
C ASN A 152 -25.45 9.82 6.40
N PRO A 153 -26.66 10.00 6.99
CA PRO A 153 -26.85 9.89 8.46
C PRO A 153 -26.58 8.50 9.01
N ASP A 154 -26.82 7.47 8.20
CA ASP A 154 -26.62 6.07 8.62
C ASP A 154 -25.14 5.77 8.82
N PHE A 155 -24.30 6.32 7.95
CA PHE A 155 -22.85 6.18 8.03
C PHE A 155 -22.26 6.86 9.29
N ILE A 156 -22.71 8.08 9.59
CA ILE A 156 -22.25 8.86 10.74
C ILE A 156 -22.57 8.13 12.06
N ASN A 157 -23.75 7.53 12.17
CA ASN A 157 -24.19 6.84 13.37
C ASN A 157 -23.43 5.52 13.63
N VAL A 158 -22.99 4.82 12.58
CA VAL A 158 -22.29 3.52 12.70
C VAL A 158 -20.81 3.70 13.05
N TYR A 159 -20.15 4.71 12.49
CA TYR A 159 -18.68 4.82 12.58
C TYR A 159 -18.16 5.97 13.45
N LEU A 160 -18.98 7.00 13.73
CA LEU A 160 -18.58 8.15 14.55
C LEU A 160 -19.14 8.11 16.00
N LYS A 161 -20.00 7.16 16.33
CA LYS A 161 -20.38 6.81 17.69
C LYS A 161 -19.68 5.53 18.13
#